data_f0893f3ac766550e6deff8cb5a2da92c
#
_entry.id   f0893f3ac766550e6deff8cb5a2da92c
#
_cell.length_a   1.000
_cell.length_b   1.000
_cell.length_c   1.000
_cell.angle_alpha   90.00
_cell.angle_beta   90.00
_cell.angle_gamma   90.00
#
_symmetry.space_group_name_H-M   'P 1'
#
loop_
_entity.id
_entity.type
_entity.pdbx_description
1 polymer ?
#
loop_
_entity_poly.entity_id
_entity_poly.type
_entity_poly.pdbx_seq_one_letter_code
_entity_poly.pdbx_strand_id
1 'polypeptide(L)' 'MNAKQAVSARILELCKQRGIAINALANSAGISPSTIYSILNTKSMNPGIVTIKQICDGIDISLREFFDSPIFENLEQEIR' A
#
# COMPACT_ATOMS: atom_id res chain seq x y z
N MET A 1 10.97 10.01 -3.56
CA MET A 1 9.63 10.01 -2.93
C MET A 1 9.75 9.73 -1.44
N ASN A 2 8.76 10.13 -0.66
CA ASN A 2 8.74 9.82 0.77
C ASN A 2 8.14 8.43 1.03
N ALA A 3 8.17 7.98 2.29
CA ALA A 3 7.70 6.65 2.67
C ALA A 3 6.22 6.44 2.35
N LYS A 4 5.38 7.44 2.59
CA LYS A 4 3.94 7.35 2.31
C LYS A 4 3.67 7.18 0.82
N GLN A 5 4.36 7.94 -0.02
CA GLN A 5 4.24 7.84 -1.47
C GLN A 5 4.69 6.46 -1.95
N ALA A 6 5.74 5.91 -1.33
CA ALA A 6 6.24 4.59 -1.68
C ALA A 6 5.21 3.50 -1.35
N VAL A 7 4.53 3.60 -0.21
CA VAL A 7 3.46 2.65 0.14
C VAL A 7 2.33 2.70 -0.89
N SER A 8 1.89 3.90 -1.27
CA SER A 8 0.85 4.08 -2.29
C SER A 8 1.27 3.47 -3.62
N ALA A 9 2.50 3.74 -4.06
CA ALA A 9 3.04 3.19 -5.30
C ALA A 9 3.11 1.66 -5.25
N ARG A 10 3.48 1.10 -4.09
CA ARG A 10 3.55 -0.36 -3.93
C ARG A 10 2.17 -1.01 -4.03
N ILE A 11 1.15 -0.39 -3.44
CA ILE A 11 -0.23 -0.90 -3.54
C ILE A 11 -0.65 -0.97 -5.01
N LEU A 12 -0.41 0.10 -5.77
CA LEU A 12 -0.73 0.14 -7.20
C LEU A 12 0.06 -0.91 -7.98
N GLU A 13 1.35 -1.07 -7.65
CA GLU A 13 2.21 -2.07 -8.28
C GLU A 13 1.67 -3.49 -8.05
N LEU A 14 1.29 -3.81 -6.82
CA LEU A 14 0.73 -5.12 -6.49
C LEU A 14 -0.59 -5.38 -7.20
N CYS A 15 -1.46 -4.39 -7.27
CA CYS A 15 -2.71 -4.51 -8.03
C CYS A 15 -2.44 -4.80 -9.51
N LYS A 16 -1.47 -4.09 -10.09
CA LYS A 16 -1.09 -4.28 -11.48
C LYS A 16 -0.51 -5.66 -11.71
N GLN A 17 0.40 -6.11 -10.85
CA GLN A 17 1.03 -7.42 -10.95
C GLN A 17 0.01 -8.56 -10.87
N ARG A 18 -1.03 -8.38 -10.05
CA ARG A 18 -2.05 -9.40 -9.84
C ARG A 18 -3.25 -9.25 -10.76
N GLY A 19 -3.30 -8.19 -11.54
CA GLY A 19 -4.40 -7.93 -12.45
C GLY A 19 -5.72 -7.72 -11.73
N ILE A 20 -5.70 -7.06 -10.56
CA ILE A 20 -6.91 -6.78 -9.79
C ILE A 20 -7.17 -5.28 -9.68
N ALA A 21 -8.44 -4.91 -9.59
CA ALA A 21 -8.84 -3.53 -9.38
C ALA A 21 -8.68 -3.15 -7.90
N ILE A 22 -8.58 -1.85 -7.63
CA ILE A 22 -8.49 -1.31 -6.27
C ILE A 22 -9.68 -1.77 -5.41
N ASN A 23 -10.90 -1.74 -5.96
CA ASN A 23 -12.08 -2.17 -5.22
C ASN A 23 -12.01 -3.65 -4.83
N ALA A 24 -11.47 -4.49 -5.71
CA ALA A 24 -11.29 -5.91 -5.40
C ALA A 24 -10.27 -6.11 -4.29
N LEU A 25 -9.18 -5.35 -4.31
CA LEU A 25 -8.19 -5.36 -3.23
C LEU A 25 -8.83 -4.97 -1.89
N ALA A 26 -9.58 -3.87 -1.88
CA ALA A 26 -10.24 -3.39 -0.67
C ALA A 26 -11.19 -4.45 -0.10
N ASN A 27 -12.01 -5.07 -0.96
CA ASN A 27 -12.93 -6.11 -0.54
C ASN A 27 -12.20 -7.31 0.05
N SER A 28 -11.12 -7.74 -0.58
CA SER A 28 -10.30 -8.86 -0.07
C SER A 28 -9.65 -8.55 1.26
N ALA A 29 -9.27 -7.29 1.48
CA ALA A 29 -8.63 -6.85 2.70
C ALA A 29 -9.62 -6.54 3.83
N GLY A 30 -10.92 -6.53 3.54
CA GLY A 30 -11.94 -6.13 4.53
C GLY A 30 -11.89 -4.65 4.85
N ILE A 31 -11.45 -3.83 3.91
CA ILE A 31 -11.30 -2.38 4.06
C ILE A 31 -12.24 -1.72 3.04
N SER A 32 -12.85 -0.60 3.42
CA SER A 32 -13.70 0.12 2.47
C SER A 32 -12.86 0.68 1.31
N PRO A 33 -13.39 0.67 0.08
CA PRO A 33 -12.67 1.26 -1.04
C PRO A 33 -12.27 2.72 -0.81
N SER A 34 -13.10 3.50 -0.13
CA SER A 34 -12.78 4.89 0.17
C SER A 34 -11.53 5.02 1.05
N THR A 35 -11.30 4.06 1.96
CA THR A 35 -10.09 4.04 2.79
C THR A 35 -8.85 3.80 1.93
N ILE A 36 -8.94 2.86 0.97
CA ILE A 36 -7.82 2.61 0.06
C ILE A 36 -7.54 3.85 -0.79
N TYR A 37 -8.57 4.48 -1.35
CA TYR A 37 -8.38 5.69 -2.14
C TYR A 37 -7.79 6.84 -1.31
N SER A 38 -8.12 6.93 -0.03
CA SER A 38 -7.52 7.91 0.87
C SER A 38 -6.02 7.64 1.07
N ILE A 39 -5.63 6.38 1.17
CA ILE A 39 -4.21 6.01 1.25
C ILE A 39 -3.48 6.38 -0.04
N LEU A 40 -4.10 6.14 -1.19
CA LEU A 40 -3.52 6.46 -2.49
C LEU A 40 -3.43 7.96 -2.74
N ASN A 41 -4.29 8.73 -2.10
CA ASN A 41 -4.24 10.20 -2.15
C ASN A 41 -3.15 10.70 -1.20
N THR A 42 -2.03 11.14 -1.76
CA THR A 42 -0.85 11.55 -0.99
C THR A 42 -1.08 12.69 -0.02
N LYS A 43 -2.22 13.36 -0.08
CA LYS A 43 -2.52 14.50 0.79
C LYS A 43 -3.23 14.13 2.08
N SER A 44 -3.78 12.93 2.19
CA SER A 44 -4.73 12.67 3.26
C SER A 44 -4.28 11.64 4.30
N MET A 45 -4.13 10.38 3.99
CA MET A 45 -3.96 9.37 5.02
C MET A 45 -2.56 8.78 5.07
N ASN A 46 -2.03 8.73 6.28
CA ASN A 46 -0.80 7.99 6.56
C ASN A 46 -1.20 6.57 7.01
N PRO A 47 -1.01 5.54 6.17
CA PRO A 47 -1.45 4.19 6.52
C PRO A 47 -0.61 3.62 7.66
N GLY A 48 -1.29 3.08 8.68
CA GLY A 48 -0.62 2.38 9.75
C GLY A 48 -0.21 0.97 9.35
N ILE A 49 0.68 0.37 10.13
CA ILE A 49 1.20 -0.97 9.84
C ILE A 49 0.08 -2.03 9.83
N VAL A 50 -0.92 -1.86 10.68
CA VAL A 50 -2.05 -2.81 10.73
C VAL A 50 -2.86 -2.76 9.43
N THR A 51 -3.09 -1.57 8.90
CA THR A 51 -3.79 -1.42 7.62
C THR A 51 -2.99 -2.06 6.48
N ILE A 52 -1.68 -1.85 6.47
CA ILE A 52 -0.79 -2.49 5.48
C ILE A 52 -0.87 -4.01 5.61
N LYS A 53 -0.88 -4.53 6.84
CA LYS A 53 -1.01 -5.98 7.08
C LYS A 53 -2.34 -6.53 6.57
N GLN A 54 -3.44 -5.79 6.76
CA GLN A 54 -4.75 -6.17 6.23
C GLN A 54 -4.72 -6.27 4.70
N ILE A 55 -4.06 -5.33 4.03
CA ILE A 55 -3.89 -5.39 2.57
C ILE A 55 -3.09 -6.63 2.19
N CYS A 56 -2.01 -6.91 2.89
CA CYS A 56 -1.20 -8.11 2.66
C CYS A 56 -2.02 -9.38 2.82
N ASP A 57 -2.81 -9.47 3.88
CA ASP A 57 -3.67 -10.63 4.12
C ASP A 57 -4.70 -10.81 3.00
N GLY A 58 -5.23 -9.70 2.49
CA GLY A 58 -6.22 -9.72 1.42
C GLY A 58 -5.70 -10.30 0.11
N ILE A 59 -4.41 -10.19 -0.15
CA ILE A 59 -3.78 -10.72 -1.37
C ILE A 59 -2.77 -11.83 -1.06
N ASP A 60 -2.80 -12.35 0.16
CA ASP A 60 -2.02 -13.50 0.60
C ASP A 60 -0.51 -13.33 0.40
N ILE A 61 0.00 -12.21 0.88
CA ILE A 61 1.44 -11.95 0.95
C ILE A 61 1.84 -11.58 2.37
N SER A 62 3.13 -11.71 2.67
CA SER A 62 3.68 -11.29 3.95
C SER A 62 4.02 -9.79 3.92
N LEU A 63 4.21 -9.20 5.10
CA LEU A 63 4.74 -7.83 5.18
C LEU A 63 6.12 -7.74 4.51
N ARG A 64 6.91 -8.79 4.63
CA ARG A 64 8.22 -8.86 3.99
C ARG A 64 8.10 -8.72 2.47
N GLU A 65 7.17 -9.48 1.87
CA GLU A 65 6.92 -9.40 0.44
C GLU A 65 6.41 -8.02 0.02
N PHE A 66 5.56 -7.42 0.85
CA PHE A 66 5.05 -6.08 0.57
C PHE A 66 6.20 -5.09 0.42
N PHE A 67 7.18 -5.13 1.32
CA PHE A 67 8.30 -4.20 1.32
C PHE A 67 9.48 -4.63 0.45
N ASP A 68 9.38 -5.78 -0.19
CA ASP A 68 10.41 -6.27 -1.09
C ASP A 68 10.22 -5.68 -2.50
N SER A 69 10.58 -4.43 -2.64
CA SER A 69 10.47 -3.70 -3.89
C SER A 69 11.49 -2.58 -3.93
N PRO A 70 12.10 -2.31 -5.10
CA PRO A 70 13.00 -1.17 -5.27
C PRO A 70 12.37 0.18 -4.92
N ILE A 71 11.05 0.26 -4.93
CA ILE A 71 10.31 1.48 -4.55
C ILE A 71 10.75 1.99 -3.17
N PHE A 72 11.09 1.08 -2.25
CA PHE A 72 11.43 1.44 -0.88
C PHE A 72 12.89 1.82 -0.68
N GLU A 73 13.69 1.74 -1.72
CA GLU A 73 15.09 2.17 -1.67
C GLU A 73 15.19 3.66 -2.00
N ASN A 74 16.18 4.32 -1.41
CA ASN A 74 16.47 5.73 -1.68
C ASN A 74 15.30 6.68 -1.39
N LEU A 75 14.55 6.37 -0.34
CA LEU A 75 13.48 7.25 0.09
C LEU A 75 14.03 8.50 0.78
N GLU A 76 13.25 9.57 0.74
CA GLU A 76 13.58 10.79 1.46
C GLU A 76 13.67 10.52 2.95
N GLN A 77 14.62 11.18 3.60
CA GLN A 77 14.78 11.07 5.04
C GLN A 77 13.63 11.79 5.74
N GLU A 78 13.01 11.12 6.71
CA GLU A 78 11.88 11.68 7.45
C GLU A 78 12.33 12.53 8.65
N ILE A 79 13.55 12.29 9.13
CA ILE A 79 14.14 13.05 10.24
C ILE A 79 14.87 14.25 9.69
N ARG A 80 14.71 15.38 10.34
CA ARG A 80 15.40 16.63 9.95
C ARG A 80 16.28 17.15 11.04
#